data_331b84bc2098a52800515ec6d44ebe12
#
_entry.id   331b84bc2098a52800515ec6d44ebe12
#
_cell.length_a   1.000
_cell.length_b   1.000
_cell.length_c   1.000
_cell.angle_alpha   90.00
_cell.angle_beta   90.00
_cell.angle_gamma   90.00
#
_symmetry.space_group_name_H-M   'P 1'
#
loop_
_entity.id
_entity.type
_entity.pdbx_description
1 polymer ?
#
loop_
_entity_poly.entity_id
_entity_poly.type
_entity_poly.pdbx_seq_one_letter_code
_entity_poly.pdbx_strand_id
1 'polypeptide(L)'
;MRPDETSAKPPGWETIEELFAALESPLLGYALRYTGELALAEDVVQEAFMKLHVQFEQVEKPRQWLYRVVHNLALNQRRAAGKSVSLDHSSPDEDSSATETADPAPLPDEQIIRLEGIGQVRLSLETLDERSRELVKLKFNDELSYKDIAARTGLTAGNVGFILHHALKTIAAELAKTGVVP
;
A
#
# COMPACT_ATOMS: atom_id res chain seq x y z
N MET A 1 -34.26 -34.98 -13.50
CA MET A 1 -32.89 -34.68 -13.92
C MET A 1 -32.82 -33.17 -14.15
N ARG A 2 -32.44 -32.41 -13.11
CA ARG A 2 -32.32 -30.95 -13.22
C ARG A 2 -30.90 -30.64 -13.68
N PRO A 3 -30.67 -29.75 -14.66
CA PRO A 3 -29.34 -29.38 -15.07
C PRO A 3 -28.70 -28.50 -13.99
N ASP A 4 -27.40 -28.71 -13.81
CA ASP A 4 -26.44 -27.99 -12.99
C ASP A 4 -26.72 -26.49 -12.97
N GLU A 5 -27.02 -25.96 -11.80
CA GLU A 5 -26.79 -24.56 -11.50
C GLU A 5 -25.29 -24.35 -11.42
N THR A 6 -24.71 -24.09 -12.57
CA THR A 6 -23.38 -23.51 -12.66
C THR A 6 -23.38 -22.24 -11.81
N SER A 7 -22.72 -22.29 -10.68
CA SER A 7 -22.48 -21.16 -9.79
C SER A 7 -21.91 -20.02 -10.61
N ALA A 8 -22.77 -19.10 -11.03
CA ALA A 8 -22.39 -17.92 -11.76
C ALA A 8 -21.56 -17.04 -10.82
N LYS A 9 -20.25 -17.02 -11.03
CA LYS A 9 -19.32 -16.10 -10.39
C LYS A 9 -19.84 -14.67 -10.59
N PRO A 10 -19.89 -13.83 -9.56
CA PRO A 10 -20.38 -12.45 -9.70
C PRO A 10 -19.53 -11.68 -10.72
N PRO A 11 -20.13 -10.75 -11.50
CA PRO A 11 -19.45 -10.00 -12.52
C PRO A 11 -18.33 -9.15 -11.91
N GLY A 12 -17.08 -9.44 -12.25
CA GLY A 12 -15.97 -8.65 -11.73
C GLY A 12 -14.61 -9.07 -12.26
N TRP A 13 -14.25 -10.33 -12.20
CA TRP A 13 -12.92 -10.80 -12.61
C TRP A 13 -13.04 -12.25 -13.07
N GLU A 14 -12.75 -12.51 -14.34
CA GLU A 14 -12.84 -13.86 -14.91
C GLU A 14 -11.59 -14.67 -14.60
N THR A 15 -10.44 -13.99 -14.52
CA THR A 15 -9.14 -14.64 -14.27
C THR A 15 -8.35 -13.93 -13.16
N ILE A 16 -7.39 -14.67 -12.58
CA ILE A 16 -6.49 -14.11 -11.57
C ILE A 16 -5.51 -13.11 -12.18
N GLU A 17 -5.17 -13.26 -13.45
CA GLU A 17 -4.31 -12.36 -14.19
C GLU A 17 -4.94 -10.99 -14.40
N GLU A 18 -6.24 -10.95 -14.72
CA GLU A 18 -7.00 -9.69 -14.81
C GLU A 18 -7.07 -8.99 -13.46
N LEU A 19 -7.32 -9.77 -12.41
CA LEU A 19 -7.35 -9.25 -11.05
C LEU A 19 -5.98 -8.71 -10.62
N PHE A 20 -4.90 -9.42 -10.96
CA PHE A 20 -3.54 -8.99 -10.69
C PHE A 20 -3.24 -7.67 -11.41
N ALA A 21 -3.47 -7.61 -12.71
CA ALA A 21 -3.22 -6.40 -13.51
C ALA A 21 -3.97 -5.16 -12.99
N ALA A 22 -5.18 -5.37 -12.45
CA ALA A 22 -5.98 -4.26 -11.92
C ALA A 22 -5.63 -3.87 -10.49
N LEU A 23 -5.24 -4.82 -9.63
CA LEU A 23 -5.11 -4.60 -8.19
C LEU A 23 -3.66 -4.61 -7.67
N GLU A 24 -2.67 -5.03 -8.45
CA GLU A 24 -1.27 -5.04 -8.02
C GLU A 24 -0.83 -3.66 -7.49
N SER A 25 -0.95 -2.63 -8.30
CA SER A 25 -0.54 -1.26 -7.94
C SER A 25 -1.35 -0.68 -6.76
N PRO A 26 -2.68 -0.75 -6.72
CA PRO A 26 -3.46 -0.33 -5.55
C PRO A 26 -3.08 -1.07 -4.26
N LEU A 27 -2.90 -2.39 -4.31
CA LEU A 27 -2.53 -3.21 -3.16
C LEU A 27 -1.10 -2.91 -2.70
N LEU A 28 -0.18 -2.67 -3.63
CA LEU A 28 1.19 -2.29 -3.34
C LEU A 28 1.24 -0.96 -2.57
N GLY A 29 0.50 0.06 -3.03
CA GLY A 29 0.38 1.31 -2.32
C GLY A 29 -0.28 1.16 -0.95
N TYR A 30 -1.26 0.27 -0.83
CA TYR A 30 -1.88 -0.06 0.44
C TYR A 30 -0.89 -0.73 1.42
N ALA A 31 -0.15 -1.76 0.96
CA ALA A 31 0.84 -2.46 1.76
C ALA A 31 1.97 -1.53 2.21
N LEU A 32 2.48 -0.67 1.32
CA LEU A 32 3.54 0.31 1.59
C LEU A 32 3.20 1.24 2.77
N ARG A 33 1.91 1.55 2.96
CA ARG A 33 1.45 2.34 4.11
C ARG A 33 1.83 1.71 5.45
N TYR A 34 1.81 0.39 5.53
CA TYR A 34 2.05 -0.36 6.77
C TYR A 34 3.49 -0.82 6.90
N THR A 35 4.10 -1.25 5.81
CA THR A 35 5.49 -1.75 5.77
C THR A 35 6.52 -0.62 5.81
N GLY A 36 6.19 0.53 5.21
CA GLY A 36 7.10 1.68 5.08
C GLY A 36 8.23 1.47 4.07
N GLU A 37 8.37 0.27 3.50
CA GLU A 37 9.42 -0.12 2.57
C GLU A 37 8.81 -0.84 1.36
N LEU A 38 9.23 -0.44 0.15
CA LEU A 38 8.65 -0.94 -1.10
C LEU A 38 8.87 -2.45 -1.27
N ALA A 39 10.10 -2.92 -1.01
CA ALA A 39 10.43 -4.34 -1.14
C ALA A 39 9.54 -5.22 -0.24
N LEU A 40 9.32 -4.81 1.01
CA LEU A 40 8.43 -5.53 1.92
C LEU A 40 6.96 -5.46 1.47
N ALA A 41 6.54 -4.36 0.86
CA ALA A 41 5.20 -4.23 0.31
C ALA A 41 5.00 -5.16 -0.90
N GLU A 42 6.00 -5.28 -1.78
CA GLU A 42 6.00 -6.20 -2.92
C GLU A 42 5.88 -7.66 -2.45
N ASP A 43 6.67 -8.06 -1.46
CA ASP A 43 6.62 -9.41 -0.89
C ASP A 43 5.22 -9.73 -0.32
N VAL A 44 4.63 -8.80 0.42
CA VAL A 44 3.29 -8.95 1.00
C VAL A 44 2.22 -9.11 -0.08
N VAL A 45 2.27 -8.30 -1.13
CA VAL A 45 1.29 -8.37 -2.23
C VAL A 45 1.46 -9.67 -3.01
N GLN A 46 2.69 -10.06 -3.31
CA GLN A 46 2.99 -11.33 -3.98
C GLN A 46 2.47 -12.52 -3.17
N GLU A 47 2.74 -12.57 -1.86
CA GLU A 47 2.24 -13.62 -0.98
C GLU A 47 0.71 -13.67 -0.95
N ALA A 48 0.04 -12.52 -0.94
CA ALA A 48 -1.42 -12.46 -0.96
C ALA A 48 -2.00 -13.05 -2.26
N PHE A 49 -1.41 -12.72 -3.42
CA PHE A 49 -1.84 -13.30 -4.71
C PHE A 49 -1.54 -14.80 -4.81
N MET A 50 -0.41 -15.26 -4.29
CA MET A 50 -0.11 -16.71 -4.22
C MET A 50 -1.16 -17.45 -3.38
N LYS A 51 -1.55 -16.91 -2.24
CA LYS A 51 -2.61 -17.49 -1.41
C LYS A 51 -3.97 -17.48 -2.12
N LEU A 52 -4.30 -16.40 -2.84
CA LEU A 52 -5.53 -16.33 -3.61
C LEU A 52 -5.53 -17.37 -4.75
N HIS A 53 -4.42 -17.54 -5.45
CA HIS A 53 -4.32 -18.47 -6.58
C HIS A 53 -4.76 -19.88 -6.20
N VAL A 54 -4.39 -20.35 -5.02
CA VAL A 54 -4.74 -21.70 -4.53
C VAL A 54 -6.24 -21.88 -4.31
N GLN A 55 -6.98 -20.81 -3.99
CA GLN A 55 -8.39 -20.88 -3.62
C GLN A 55 -9.27 -19.90 -4.41
N PHE A 56 -8.82 -19.44 -5.58
CA PHE A 56 -9.47 -18.40 -6.37
C PHE A 56 -10.94 -18.72 -6.67
N GLU A 57 -11.23 -19.98 -7.04
CA GLU A 57 -12.59 -20.43 -7.34
C GLU A 57 -13.54 -20.46 -6.12
N GLN A 58 -12.98 -20.47 -4.90
CA GLN A 58 -13.76 -20.55 -3.66
C GLN A 58 -14.03 -19.15 -3.06
N VAL A 59 -13.31 -18.13 -3.54
CA VAL A 59 -13.42 -16.77 -3.01
C VAL A 59 -14.47 -15.97 -3.80
N GLU A 60 -15.59 -15.68 -3.16
CA GLU A 60 -16.68 -14.93 -3.80
C GLU A 60 -16.31 -13.47 -4.11
N LYS A 61 -15.52 -12.83 -3.24
CA LYS A 61 -15.15 -11.43 -3.34
C LYS A 61 -13.62 -11.25 -3.29
N PRO A 62 -12.91 -11.58 -4.38
CA PRO A 62 -11.45 -11.64 -4.39
C PRO A 62 -10.78 -10.30 -4.08
N ARG A 63 -11.34 -9.17 -4.51
CA ARG A 63 -10.81 -7.83 -4.19
C ARG A 63 -10.81 -7.58 -2.67
N GLN A 64 -11.94 -7.75 -2.01
CA GLN A 64 -12.05 -7.53 -0.56
C GLN A 64 -11.19 -8.52 0.24
N TRP A 65 -11.12 -9.76 -0.24
CA TRP A 65 -10.28 -10.81 0.33
C TRP A 65 -8.80 -10.44 0.26
N LEU A 66 -8.32 -9.96 -0.90
CA LEU A 66 -6.93 -9.50 -1.07
C LEU A 66 -6.58 -8.35 -0.11
N TYR A 67 -7.43 -7.32 0.00
CA TYR A 67 -7.17 -6.22 0.93
C TYR A 67 -7.05 -6.69 2.37
N ARG A 68 -7.87 -7.65 2.80
CA ARG A 68 -7.79 -8.25 4.13
C ARG A 68 -6.49 -9.02 4.34
N VAL A 69 -6.12 -9.87 3.40
CA VAL A 69 -4.89 -10.67 3.50
C VAL A 69 -3.66 -9.78 3.48
N VAL A 70 -3.59 -8.81 2.57
CA VAL A 70 -2.50 -7.82 2.52
C VAL A 70 -2.40 -7.04 3.83
N HIS A 71 -3.53 -6.64 4.42
CA HIS A 71 -3.54 -5.95 5.71
C HIS A 71 -2.90 -6.80 6.81
N ASN A 72 -3.33 -8.05 6.94
CA ASN A 72 -2.83 -8.97 7.96
C ASN A 72 -1.34 -9.26 7.77
N LEU A 73 -0.91 -9.54 6.54
CA LEU A 73 0.49 -9.79 6.23
C LEU A 73 1.37 -8.56 6.52
N ALA A 74 0.94 -7.37 6.10
CA ALA A 74 1.69 -6.13 6.35
C ALA A 74 1.81 -5.79 7.84
N LEU A 75 0.76 -6.03 8.64
CA LEU A 75 0.84 -5.88 10.09
C LEU A 75 1.81 -6.87 10.74
N ASN A 76 1.82 -8.12 10.28
CA ASN A 76 2.75 -9.13 10.78
C ASN A 76 4.20 -8.76 10.46
N GLN A 77 4.49 -8.29 9.24
CA GLN A 77 5.80 -7.79 8.85
C GLN A 77 6.25 -6.62 9.76
N ARG A 78 5.37 -5.66 10.03
CA ARG A 78 5.67 -4.53 10.91
C ARG A 78 5.98 -4.99 12.35
N ARG A 79 5.23 -5.97 12.87
CA ARG A 79 5.49 -6.54 14.21
C ARG A 79 6.83 -7.28 14.27
N ALA A 80 7.18 -8.03 13.22
CA ALA A 80 8.46 -8.71 13.10
C ALA A 80 9.63 -7.72 13.06
N ALA A 81 9.53 -6.66 12.27
CA ALA A 81 10.53 -5.60 12.21
C ALA A 81 10.69 -4.86 13.55
N GLY A 82 9.58 -4.59 14.27
CA GLY A 82 9.61 -3.97 15.60
C GLY A 82 10.26 -4.84 16.67
N LYS A 83 10.14 -6.17 16.59
CA LYS A 83 10.79 -7.09 17.51
C LYS A 83 12.32 -7.20 17.29
N SER A 84 12.80 -6.97 16.08
CA SER A 84 14.25 -7.01 15.80
C SER A 84 15.02 -5.80 16.34
N VAL A 85 14.33 -4.71 16.68
CA VAL A 85 14.94 -3.50 17.28
C VAL A 85 14.95 -3.56 18.83
N SER A 86 14.18 -4.46 19.44
CA SER A 86 14.08 -4.63 20.90
C SER A 86 14.76 -5.92 21.39
N LEU A 87 16.05 -6.10 21.10
CA LEU A 87 16.86 -7.17 21.68
C LEU A 87 17.54 -6.76 22.99
N ASP A 88 16.91 -5.91 23.79
CA ASP A 88 17.37 -5.66 25.14
C ASP A 88 16.17 -5.33 26.06
N HIS A 89 15.46 -6.34 26.48
CA HIS A 89 14.83 -6.52 27.79
C HIS A 89 13.92 -7.76 27.78
N SER A 90 14.39 -8.76 28.50
CA SER A 90 13.73 -10.01 28.79
C SER A 90 12.36 -9.84 29.46
N SER A 91 11.36 -10.50 28.92
CA SER A 91 10.32 -11.15 29.71
C SER A 91 9.84 -12.38 28.94
N PRO A 92 10.01 -13.58 29.51
CA PRO A 92 9.43 -14.78 28.96
C PRO A 92 8.02 -14.86 29.56
N ASP A 93 7.03 -14.70 28.71
CA ASP A 93 5.69 -15.21 28.85
C ASP A 93 4.77 -14.40 27.94
N GLU A 94 4.53 -14.93 26.75
CA GLU A 94 3.21 -14.96 26.16
C GLU A 94 3.29 -15.81 24.89
N ASP A 95 2.76 -16.97 25.09
CA ASP A 95 2.22 -17.97 24.17
C ASP A 95 2.09 -17.46 22.73
N SER A 96 3.03 -17.93 21.87
CA SER A 96 2.92 -17.81 20.41
C SER A 96 1.84 -18.77 19.90
N SER A 97 0.64 -18.65 20.44
CA SER A 97 -0.54 -19.10 19.75
C SER A 97 -0.69 -18.19 18.53
N ALA A 98 -0.51 -18.75 17.34
CA ALA A 98 -1.00 -18.18 16.11
C ALA A 98 -2.51 -18.02 16.26
N THR A 99 -2.90 -16.98 16.99
CA THR A 99 -4.28 -16.56 17.03
C THR A 99 -4.57 -16.11 15.60
N GLU A 100 -5.27 -16.96 14.85
CA GLU A 100 -6.13 -16.50 13.78
C GLU A 100 -6.93 -15.36 14.37
N THR A 101 -6.40 -14.15 14.19
CA THR A 101 -7.04 -12.94 14.68
C THR A 101 -8.40 -12.91 14.02
N ALA A 102 -9.45 -12.95 14.84
CA ALA A 102 -10.84 -12.90 14.43
C ALA A 102 -10.99 -12.05 13.17
N ASP A 103 -11.54 -12.68 12.15
CA ASP A 103 -11.71 -12.18 10.80
C ASP A 103 -12.26 -10.73 10.84
N PRO A 104 -11.45 -9.68 10.63
CA PRO A 104 -11.98 -8.33 10.67
C PRO A 104 -13.02 -8.25 9.56
N ALA A 105 -14.19 -7.70 9.87
CA ALA A 105 -15.27 -7.51 8.91
C ALA A 105 -14.71 -6.96 7.58
N PRO A 106 -15.22 -7.41 6.42
CA PRO A 106 -14.72 -6.95 5.13
C PRO A 106 -14.76 -5.43 5.07
N LEU A 107 -13.67 -4.81 4.60
CA LEU A 107 -13.62 -3.37 4.43
C LEU A 107 -14.72 -2.93 3.47
N PRO A 108 -15.54 -1.93 3.80
CA PRO A 108 -16.50 -1.35 2.86
C PRO A 108 -15.79 -0.86 1.60
N ASP A 109 -16.43 -0.98 0.43
CA ASP A 109 -15.84 -0.57 -0.85
C ASP A 109 -15.39 0.89 -0.86
N GLU A 110 -16.11 1.80 -0.21
CA GLU A 110 -15.72 3.20 -0.05
C GLU A 110 -14.40 3.37 0.71
N GLN A 111 -14.15 2.55 1.73
CA GLN A 111 -12.87 2.56 2.44
C GLN A 111 -11.74 2.05 1.55
N ILE A 112 -11.99 1.01 0.76
CA ILE A 112 -11.01 0.47 -0.19
C ILE A 112 -10.63 1.54 -1.20
N ILE A 113 -11.60 2.21 -1.83
CA ILE A 113 -11.35 3.28 -2.81
C ILE A 113 -10.48 4.41 -2.20
N ARG A 114 -10.80 4.82 -0.97
CA ARG A 114 -10.00 5.85 -0.28
C ARG A 114 -8.57 5.40 0.00
N LEU A 115 -8.39 4.15 0.40
CA LEU A 115 -7.09 3.56 0.70
C LEU A 115 -6.25 3.39 -0.57
N GLU A 116 -6.88 3.02 -1.68
CA GLU A 116 -6.25 2.97 -3.00
C GLU A 116 -5.70 4.33 -3.42
N GLY A 117 -6.49 5.39 -3.30
CA GLY A 117 -6.04 6.75 -3.60
C GLY A 117 -4.83 7.18 -2.76
N ILE A 118 -4.85 6.92 -1.45
CA ILE A 118 -3.70 7.19 -0.57
C ILE A 118 -2.48 6.35 -0.98
N GLY A 119 -2.70 5.09 -1.33
CA GLY A 119 -1.66 4.18 -1.78
C GLY A 119 -0.97 4.66 -3.05
N GLN A 120 -1.74 5.11 -4.04
CA GLN A 120 -1.21 5.64 -5.30
C GLN A 120 -0.36 6.90 -5.10
N VAL A 121 -0.78 7.80 -4.21
CA VAL A 121 0.05 8.96 -3.83
C VAL A 121 1.38 8.50 -3.23
N ARG A 122 1.40 7.50 -2.37
CA ARG A 122 2.64 6.97 -1.78
C ARG A 122 3.56 6.36 -2.83
N LEU A 123 3.01 5.55 -3.75
CA LEU A 123 3.79 4.98 -4.85
C LEU A 123 4.38 6.07 -5.74
N SER A 124 3.64 7.13 -6.03
CA SER A 124 4.16 8.25 -6.81
C SER A 124 5.29 9.00 -6.11
N LEU A 125 5.33 9.00 -4.77
CA LEU A 125 6.47 9.55 -4.02
C LEU A 125 7.73 8.69 -4.16
N GLU A 126 7.59 7.36 -4.30
CA GLU A 126 8.73 6.46 -4.51
C GLU A 126 9.41 6.65 -5.88
N THR A 127 8.72 7.20 -6.86
CA THR A 127 9.31 7.55 -8.17
C THR A 127 10.20 8.80 -8.14
N LEU A 128 10.13 9.59 -7.07
CA LEU A 128 10.96 10.77 -6.89
C LEU A 128 12.37 10.38 -6.42
N ASP A 129 13.37 11.16 -6.84
CA ASP A 129 14.69 11.11 -6.23
C ASP A 129 14.61 11.49 -4.74
N GLU A 130 15.59 11.01 -3.96
CA GLU A 130 15.61 11.18 -2.50
C GLU A 130 15.49 12.65 -2.08
N ARG A 131 16.18 13.55 -2.78
CA ARG A 131 16.15 14.99 -2.48
C ARG A 131 14.77 15.61 -2.72
N SER A 132 14.18 15.31 -3.85
CA SER A 132 12.81 15.76 -4.18
C SER A 132 11.80 15.25 -3.16
N ARG A 133 11.91 13.99 -2.77
CA ARG A 133 11.04 13.36 -1.77
C ARG A 133 11.19 14.03 -0.40
N GLU A 134 12.43 14.32 0.02
CA GLU A 134 12.70 15.04 1.27
C GLU A 134 12.04 16.43 1.26
N LEU A 135 12.19 17.20 0.18
CA LEU A 135 11.58 18.52 0.09
C LEU A 135 10.06 18.48 0.12
N VAL A 136 9.45 17.50 -0.54
CA VAL A 136 7.99 17.27 -0.48
C VAL A 136 7.56 16.97 0.95
N LYS A 137 8.29 16.13 1.68
CA LYS A 137 8.03 15.83 3.09
C LYS A 137 8.11 17.07 3.95
N LEU A 138 9.21 17.84 3.85
CA LEU A 138 9.39 19.07 4.60
C LEU A 138 8.29 20.11 4.33
N LYS A 139 7.81 20.19 3.09
CA LYS A 139 6.76 21.13 2.70
C LYS A 139 5.38 20.72 3.16
N PHE A 140 4.98 19.47 2.95
CA PHE A 140 3.60 19.02 3.11
C PHE A 140 3.33 18.24 4.39
N ASN A 141 4.34 17.60 4.97
CA ASN A 141 4.20 16.89 6.24
C ASN A 141 4.62 17.77 7.43
N ASP A 142 5.74 18.49 7.27
CA ASP A 142 6.29 19.37 8.32
C ASP A 142 5.81 20.83 8.17
N GLU A 143 5.04 21.13 7.12
CA GLU A 143 4.42 22.44 6.81
C GLU A 143 5.40 23.61 6.73
N LEU A 144 6.70 23.35 6.45
CA LEU A 144 7.73 24.37 6.45
C LEU A 144 7.58 25.37 5.29
N SER A 145 7.98 26.62 5.53
CA SER A 145 8.08 27.62 4.48
C SER A 145 9.29 27.34 3.56
N TYR A 146 9.29 27.86 2.33
CA TYR A 146 10.42 27.72 1.41
C TYR A 146 11.73 28.28 2.00
N LYS A 147 11.64 29.32 2.85
CA LYS A 147 12.80 29.89 3.55
C LYS A 147 13.36 28.93 4.60
N ASP A 148 12.48 28.29 5.36
CA ASP A 148 12.87 27.34 6.41
C ASP A 148 13.46 26.07 5.79
N ILE A 149 12.86 25.59 4.69
CA ILE A 149 13.40 24.47 3.91
C ILE A 149 14.78 24.82 3.37
N ALA A 150 14.94 26.02 2.79
CA ALA A 150 16.21 26.49 2.27
C ALA A 150 17.30 26.55 3.36
N ALA A 151 16.97 27.08 4.55
CA ALA A 151 17.88 27.13 5.70
C ALA A 151 18.28 25.73 6.17
N ARG A 152 17.33 24.78 6.18
CA ARG A 152 17.57 23.40 6.64
C ARG A 152 18.36 22.54 5.66
N THR A 153 18.17 22.76 4.37
CA THR A 153 18.77 21.94 3.29
C THR A 153 20.01 22.56 2.63
N GLY A 154 20.35 23.79 2.98
CA GLY A 154 21.45 24.54 2.34
C GLY A 154 21.14 25.01 0.92
N LEU A 155 19.87 24.94 0.49
CA LEU A 155 19.42 25.43 -0.82
C LEU A 155 19.02 26.90 -0.76
N THR A 156 18.84 27.51 -1.95
CA THR A 156 18.13 28.80 -2.04
C THR A 156 16.62 28.56 -2.08
N ALA A 157 15.82 29.51 -1.62
CA ALA A 157 14.35 29.41 -1.68
C ALA A 157 13.83 29.24 -3.12
N GLY A 158 14.52 29.82 -4.11
CA GLY A 158 14.21 29.62 -5.53
C GLY A 158 14.43 28.18 -5.98
N ASN A 159 15.55 27.56 -5.58
CA ASN A 159 15.83 26.16 -5.89
C ASN A 159 14.83 25.22 -5.21
N VAL A 160 14.45 25.49 -3.96
CA VAL A 160 13.39 24.75 -3.27
C VAL A 160 12.09 24.79 -4.08
N GLY A 161 11.66 25.98 -4.51
CA GLY A 161 10.46 26.14 -5.32
C GLY A 161 10.55 25.40 -6.66
N PHE A 162 11.69 25.46 -7.34
CA PHE A 162 11.92 24.76 -8.61
C PHE A 162 11.82 23.23 -8.43
N ILE A 163 12.53 22.66 -7.44
CA ILE A 163 12.52 21.22 -7.20
C ILE A 163 11.11 20.75 -6.80
N LEU A 164 10.43 21.47 -5.90
CA LEU A 164 9.06 21.14 -5.50
C LEU A 164 8.09 21.19 -6.68
N HIS A 165 8.20 22.18 -7.58
CA HIS A 165 7.36 22.25 -8.78
C HIS A 165 7.56 21.02 -9.68
N HIS A 166 8.81 20.63 -9.93
CA HIS A 166 9.10 19.43 -10.71
C HIS A 166 8.62 18.15 -10.04
N ALA A 167 8.83 18.00 -8.73
CA ALA A 167 8.34 16.86 -7.96
C ALA A 167 6.81 16.72 -8.04
N LEU A 168 6.08 17.81 -7.84
CA LEU A 168 4.61 17.81 -7.94
C LEU A 168 4.13 17.47 -9.36
N LYS A 169 4.84 17.96 -10.39
CA LYS A 169 4.52 17.60 -11.78
C LYS A 169 4.73 16.11 -12.05
N THR A 170 5.80 15.53 -11.53
CA THR A 170 6.06 14.08 -11.63
C THR A 170 4.97 13.29 -10.92
N ILE A 171 4.62 13.65 -9.67
CA ILE A 171 3.54 13.01 -8.91
C ILE A 171 2.21 13.08 -9.70
N ALA A 172 1.85 14.26 -10.22
CA ALA A 172 0.63 14.43 -11.00
C ALA A 172 0.61 13.55 -12.25
N ALA A 173 1.74 13.43 -12.96
CA ALA A 173 1.87 12.57 -14.13
C ALA A 173 1.72 11.07 -13.79
N GLU A 174 2.27 10.62 -12.65
CA GLU A 174 2.10 9.25 -12.19
C GLU A 174 0.65 8.96 -11.77
N LEU A 175 0.03 9.86 -11.03
CA LEU A 175 -1.38 9.73 -10.63
C LEU A 175 -2.35 9.73 -11.81
N ALA A 176 -2.05 10.49 -12.87
CA ALA A 176 -2.85 10.48 -14.09
C ALA A 176 -2.83 9.13 -14.81
N LYS A 177 -1.72 8.36 -14.73
CA LYS A 177 -1.63 7.01 -15.30
C LYS A 177 -2.53 6.00 -14.57
N THR A 178 -2.81 6.23 -13.30
CA THR A 178 -3.62 5.33 -12.46
C THR A 178 -5.11 5.66 -12.47
N GLY A 179 -5.53 6.73 -13.16
CA GLY A 179 -6.93 7.16 -13.23
C GLY A 179 -7.48 7.72 -11.90
N VAL A 180 -6.61 8.03 -10.93
CA VAL A 180 -6.99 8.62 -9.63
C VAL A 180 -7.26 10.12 -9.76
N VAL A 181 -6.68 10.76 -10.77
CA VAL A 181 -6.89 12.18 -11.09
C VAL A 181 -7.36 12.28 -12.52
N PRO A 182 -8.45 13.03 -12.82
CA PRO A 182 -8.95 13.25 -14.17
C PRO A 182 -7.98 14.05 -15.05
#